data_d35a21c07efc653db8272c076184b599
#
_entry.id   d35a21c07efc653db8272c076184b599
#
_cell.length_a   1.000
_cell.length_b   1.000
_cell.length_c   1.000
_cell.angle_alpha   90.00
_cell.angle_beta   90.00
_cell.angle_gamma   90.00
#
_symmetry.space_group_name_H-M   'P 1'
#
loop_
_entity.id
_entity.type
_entity.pdbx_description
1 polymer ?
#
loop_
_entity_poly.entity_id
_entity_poly.type
_entity_poly.pdbx_seq_one_letter_code
_entity_poly.pdbx_strand_id
1 'polypeptide(L)'
;MNSTEEYKNLSEEYALSLSKSLNKKAYATLINSLGDSLNGRKDRFDKSDIIEQCLEIYTNGRLKWVDDIGRDHNDLETGFDLEFKYTANGLFTAKGKQPKKMVKVKLKNSLGANKGVTISDPADFYMIGQQDAIAIISFKDVEPFLVSVADGIEAHIPFENLTFVFNPTDITVTKTVTLDYKQIKAEAQRKLIEAVLS
;
A
#
# COMPACT_ATOMS: atom_id res chain seq x y z
N MET A 1 23.60 14.63 -13.97
CA MET A 1 22.57 14.36 -12.96
C MET A 1 22.66 12.89 -12.64
N ASN A 2 22.76 12.52 -11.36
CA ASN A 2 22.82 11.11 -10.96
C ASN A 2 21.42 10.51 -11.10
N SER A 3 21.32 9.35 -11.73
CA SER A 3 20.05 8.63 -11.94
C SER A 3 19.21 8.47 -10.63
N THR A 4 19.88 8.29 -9.50
CA THR A 4 19.24 8.15 -8.18
C THR A 4 18.49 9.41 -7.74
N GLU A 5 19.00 10.60 -8.06
CA GLU A 5 18.35 11.87 -7.71
C GLU A 5 17.11 12.13 -8.56
N GLU A 6 17.14 11.70 -9.81
CA GLU A 6 16.02 11.79 -10.75
C GLU A 6 14.83 10.91 -10.32
N TYR A 7 15.07 9.68 -9.87
CA TYR A 7 14.01 8.78 -9.40
C TYR A 7 13.43 9.19 -8.04
N LYS A 8 14.23 9.73 -7.15
CA LYS A 8 13.74 10.27 -5.89
C LYS A 8 12.80 11.45 -6.12
N ASN A 9 13.14 12.35 -7.02
CA ASN A 9 12.27 13.46 -7.42
C ASN A 9 10.96 12.96 -8.02
N LEU A 10 11.01 11.92 -8.89
CA LEU A 10 9.81 11.31 -9.45
C LEU A 10 8.91 10.72 -8.36
N SER A 11 9.47 10.02 -7.37
CA SER A 11 8.71 9.48 -6.25
C SER A 11 8.06 10.58 -5.40
N GLU A 12 8.74 11.70 -5.17
CA GLU A 12 8.22 12.84 -4.42
C GLU A 12 7.08 13.54 -5.18
N GLU A 13 7.25 13.79 -6.47
CA GLU A 13 6.21 14.40 -7.31
C GLU A 13 4.98 13.50 -7.42
N TYR A 14 5.20 12.21 -7.60
CA TYR A 14 4.12 11.24 -7.67
C TYR A 14 3.37 11.11 -6.34
N ALA A 15 4.08 11.01 -5.20
CA ALA A 15 3.46 10.98 -3.89
C ALA A 15 2.62 12.24 -3.60
N LEU A 16 3.12 13.41 -3.97
CA LEU A 16 2.40 14.67 -3.81
C LEU A 16 1.13 14.70 -4.67
N SER A 17 1.22 14.24 -5.90
CA SER A 17 0.08 14.14 -6.82
C SER A 17 -0.99 13.17 -6.26
N LEU A 18 -0.59 11.97 -5.86
CA LEU A 18 -1.50 10.96 -5.30
C LEU A 18 -2.12 11.43 -3.98
N SER A 19 -1.34 12.14 -3.15
CA SER A 19 -1.80 12.73 -1.88
C SER A 19 -2.99 13.69 -2.05
N LYS A 20 -3.09 14.38 -3.19
CA LYS A 20 -4.20 15.28 -3.51
C LYS A 20 -5.47 14.53 -3.91
N SER A 21 -5.33 13.38 -4.55
CA SER A 21 -6.45 12.54 -4.99
C SER A 21 -7.00 11.65 -3.86
N LEU A 22 -6.17 11.28 -2.89
CA LEU A 22 -6.53 10.31 -1.86
C LEU A 22 -7.38 10.93 -0.73
N ASN A 23 -8.57 10.37 -0.49
CA ASN A 23 -9.36 10.67 0.71
C ASN A 23 -8.77 9.99 1.95
N LYS A 24 -7.73 10.60 2.53
CA LYS A 24 -6.93 10.09 3.64
C LYS A 24 -7.77 9.72 4.86
N LYS A 25 -8.78 10.54 5.19
CA LYS A 25 -9.65 10.30 6.35
C LYS A 25 -10.51 9.06 6.17
N ALA A 26 -11.10 8.88 4.98
CA ALA A 26 -11.91 7.70 4.69
C ALA A 26 -11.06 6.43 4.69
N TYR A 27 -9.87 6.47 4.07
CA TYR A 27 -8.90 5.39 4.11
C TYR A 27 -8.55 5.00 5.57
N ALA A 28 -8.09 5.95 6.38
CA ALA A 28 -7.70 5.66 7.75
C ALA A 28 -8.85 5.12 8.61
N THR A 29 -10.08 5.62 8.40
CA THR A 29 -11.27 5.11 9.09
C THR A 29 -11.55 3.66 8.73
N LEU A 30 -11.47 3.30 7.45
CA LEU A 30 -11.64 1.91 7.00
C LEU A 30 -10.60 0.99 7.64
N ILE A 31 -9.31 1.35 7.55
CA ILE A 31 -8.22 0.50 8.04
C ILE A 31 -8.32 0.29 9.55
N ASN A 32 -8.66 1.32 10.32
CA ASN A 32 -8.88 1.17 11.76
C ASN A 32 -10.06 0.23 12.06
N SER A 33 -11.16 0.35 11.34
CA SER A 33 -12.32 -0.52 11.51
C SER A 33 -12.01 -1.98 11.18
N LEU A 34 -11.22 -2.22 10.11
CA LEU A 34 -10.74 -3.55 9.74
C LEU A 34 -9.80 -4.14 10.80
N GLY A 35 -8.92 -3.31 11.40
CA GLY A 35 -7.97 -3.73 12.42
C GLY A 35 -8.64 -4.40 13.61
N ASP A 36 -9.74 -3.84 14.10
CA ASP A 36 -10.51 -4.37 15.23
C ASP A 36 -11.29 -5.64 14.88
N SER A 37 -11.84 -5.71 13.67
CA SER A 37 -12.66 -6.83 13.21
C SER A 37 -11.84 -8.09 12.87
N LEU A 38 -10.56 -7.93 12.55
CA LEU A 38 -9.68 -9.01 12.09
C LEU A 38 -8.74 -9.54 13.19
N ASN A 39 -8.77 -8.98 14.39
CA ASN A 39 -8.05 -9.50 15.55
C ASN A 39 -8.59 -10.89 15.90
N GLY A 40 -7.92 -11.93 15.42
CA GLY A 40 -8.26 -13.33 15.65
C GLY A 40 -8.62 -14.17 14.42
N ARG A 41 -8.67 -13.59 13.23
CA ARG A 41 -8.90 -14.33 11.98
C ARG A 41 -7.60 -14.64 11.24
N LYS A 42 -7.54 -15.86 10.65
CA LYS A 42 -6.40 -16.32 9.87
C LYS A 42 -6.33 -15.73 8.46
N ASP A 43 -7.38 -15.05 8.00
CA ASP A 43 -7.53 -14.61 6.61
C ASP A 43 -6.89 -13.24 6.39
N ARG A 44 -5.59 -13.26 6.22
CA ARG A 44 -4.75 -12.11 5.87
C ARG A 44 -5.06 -11.54 4.47
N PHE A 45 -5.47 -12.41 3.56
CA PHE A 45 -5.74 -12.08 2.16
C PHE A 45 -6.99 -11.20 1.99
N ASP A 46 -8.07 -11.51 2.67
CA ASP A 46 -9.31 -10.74 2.59
C ASP A 46 -9.16 -9.26 2.98
N LYS A 47 -8.17 -8.90 3.79
CA LYS A 47 -7.94 -7.53 4.24
C LYS A 47 -7.23 -6.70 3.18
N SER A 48 -6.21 -7.27 2.55
CA SER A 48 -5.46 -6.65 1.47
C SER A 48 -6.40 -6.34 0.31
N ASP A 49 -7.11 -7.35 -0.17
CA ASP A 49 -8.04 -7.23 -1.29
C ASP A 49 -9.10 -6.14 -1.09
N ILE A 50 -9.66 -6.01 0.13
CA ILE A 50 -10.64 -4.96 0.42
C ILE A 50 -9.99 -3.58 0.37
N ILE A 51 -8.78 -3.43 0.92
CA ILE A 51 -8.07 -2.15 0.90
C ILE A 51 -7.72 -1.76 -0.53
N GLU A 52 -7.22 -2.70 -1.30
CA GLU A 52 -6.84 -2.51 -2.70
C GLU A 52 -8.05 -2.05 -3.53
N GLN A 53 -9.17 -2.75 -3.44
CA GLN A 53 -10.41 -2.34 -4.12
C GLN A 53 -10.93 -0.97 -3.64
N CYS A 54 -10.81 -0.67 -2.35
CA CYS A 54 -11.25 0.62 -1.81
C CYS A 54 -10.35 1.79 -2.21
N LEU A 55 -9.07 1.56 -2.54
CA LEU A 55 -8.19 2.63 -3.02
C LEU A 55 -8.69 3.26 -4.32
N GLU A 56 -9.35 2.51 -5.20
CA GLU A 56 -10.03 3.08 -6.37
C GLU A 56 -11.05 4.13 -5.95
N ILE A 57 -11.90 3.82 -4.98
CA ILE A 57 -12.92 4.75 -4.47
C ILE A 57 -12.29 5.96 -3.77
N TYR A 58 -11.29 5.71 -2.92
CA TYR A 58 -10.68 6.78 -2.11
C TYR A 58 -9.77 7.71 -2.89
N THR A 59 -9.40 7.32 -4.11
CA THR A 59 -8.70 8.16 -5.07
C THR A 59 -9.61 8.72 -6.17
N ASN A 60 -10.93 8.65 -5.99
CA ASN A 60 -11.93 9.09 -6.97
C ASN A 60 -11.75 8.41 -8.35
N GLY A 61 -11.41 7.13 -8.36
CA GLY A 61 -11.22 6.34 -9.58
C GLY A 61 -9.86 6.52 -10.27
N ARG A 62 -8.95 7.34 -9.71
CA ARG A 62 -7.61 7.52 -10.27
C ARG A 62 -6.81 6.23 -10.26
N LEU A 63 -6.75 5.54 -9.12
CA LEU A 63 -6.12 4.22 -9.00
C LEU A 63 -7.13 3.15 -9.39
N LYS A 64 -7.10 2.73 -10.64
CA LYS A 64 -7.95 1.65 -11.13
C LYS A 64 -7.44 0.31 -10.61
N TRP A 65 -8.26 -0.39 -9.83
CA TRP A 65 -7.93 -1.73 -9.36
C TRP A 65 -7.86 -2.71 -10.54
N VAL A 66 -6.80 -3.53 -10.55
CA VAL A 66 -6.57 -4.58 -11.53
C VAL A 66 -6.17 -5.85 -10.78
N ASP A 67 -6.79 -6.97 -11.12
CA ASP A 67 -6.46 -8.27 -10.53
C ASP A 67 -5.43 -8.97 -11.41
N ASP A 68 -4.19 -8.47 -11.37
CA ASP A 68 -3.09 -9.02 -12.17
C ASP A 68 -1.90 -9.40 -11.26
N ILE A 69 -1.08 -10.35 -11.74
CA ILE A 69 0.06 -10.84 -10.96
C ILE A 69 1.14 -9.74 -10.89
N GLY A 70 1.36 -9.24 -9.66
CA GLY A 70 2.40 -8.23 -9.38
C GLY A 70 1.97 -6.80 -9.62
N ARG A 71 0.67 -6.57 -9.87
CA ARG A 71 0.06 -5.26 -10.05
C ARG A 71 -1.33 -5.25 -9.45
N ASP A 72 -1.56 -4.36 -8.52
CA ASP A 72 -2.87 -4.21 -7.87
C ASP A 72 -3.64 -3.03 -8.46
N HIS A 73 -2.93 -2.01 -8.97
CA HIS A 73 -3.55 -0.81 -9.53
C HIS A 73 -2.81 -0.28 -10.76
N ASN A 74 -3.58 0.33 -11.66
CA ASN A 74 -3.07 1.22 -12.70
C ASN A 74 -3.51 2.65 -12.40
N ASP A 75 -2.58 3.61 -12.38
CA ASP A 75 -2.89 5.03 -12.21
C ASP A 75 -3.30 5.62 -13.55
N LEU A 76 -4.58 5.95 -13.71
CA LEU A 76 -5.14 6.46 -14.94
C LEU A 76 -4.64 7.87 -15.33
N GLU A 77 -4.06 8.64 -14.40
CA GLU A 77 -3.49 9.95 -14.71
C GLU A 77 -2.07 9.85 -15.24
N THR A 78 -1.27 8.89 -14.76
CA THR A 78 0.15 8.77 -15.10
C THR A 78 0.47 7.55 -15.94
N GLY A 79 -0.39 6.54 -15.95
CA GLY A 79 -0.14 5.24 -16.57
C GLY A 79 0.81 4.34 -15.75
N PHE A 80 1.18 4.73 -14.53
CA PHE A 80 2.03 3.90 -13.68
C PHE A 80 1.27 2.71 -13.12
N ASP A 81 1.96 1.57 -13.06
CA ASP A 81 1.51 0.38 -12.36
C ASP A 81 1.97 0.39 -10.90
N LEU A 82 1.07 0.04 -9.98
CA LEU A 82 1.34 0.00 -8.55
C LEU A 82 1.03 -1.38 -7.97
N GLU A 83 1.90 -1.83 -7.11
CA GLU A 83 1.71 -3.00 -6.25
C GLU A 83 1.48 -2.52 -4.81
N PHE A 84 0.35 -2.85 -4.21
CA PHE A 84 0.02 -2.47 -2.84
C PHE A 84 0.50 -3.53 -1.85
N LYS A 85 1.12 -3.10 -0.77
CA LYS A 85 1.54 -3.97 0.33
C LYS A 85 1.09 -3.40 1.67
N TYR A 86 0.11 -4.06 2.27
CA TYR A 86 -0.29 -3.71 3.63
C TYR A 86 0.71 -4.27 4.65
N THR A 87 1.18 -3.42 5.55
CA THR A 87 2.08 -3.83 6.63
C THR A 87 1.43 -3.69 8.00
N ALA A 88 1.02 -4.83 8.59
CA ALA A 88 0.45 -4.86 9.94
C ALA A 88 1.46 -4.42 11.02
N ASN A 89 2.75 -4.67 10.80
CA ASN A 89 3.83 -4.25 11.71
C ASN A 89 4.22 -2.78 11.57
N GLY A 90 3.61 -2.11 10.61
CA GLY A 90 3.63 -0.67 10.45
C GLY A 90 4.95 -0.04 10.04
N LEU A 91 4.80 1.16 9.53
CA LEU A 91 5.89 2.09 9.20
C LEU A 91 6.42 2.80 10.46
N PHE A 92 5.58 2.88 11.49
CA PHE A 92 5.85 3.55 12.75
C PHE A 92 5.81 2.59 13.93
N THR A 93 6.48 2.93 15.02
CA THR A 93 6.41 2.15 16.26
C THR A 93 5.07 2.35 16.95
N ALA A 94 4.57 1.32 17.63
CA ALA A 94 3.31 1.39 18.38
C ALA A 94 3.33 2.45 19.50
N LYS A 95 4.51 2.69 20.10
CA LYS A 95 4.70 3.71 21.13
C LYS A 95 5.26 4.99 20.50
N GLY A 96 4.46 6.04 20.48
CA GLY A 96 4.90 7.39 20.15
C GLY A 96 5.07 7.70 18.66
N LYS A 97 4.59 6.83 17.77
CA LYS A 97 4.61 7.05 16.30
C LYS A 97 5.99 7.45 15.75
N GLN A 98 7.05 6.88 16.33
CA GLN A 98 8.41 7.09 15.82
C GLN A 98 8.63 6.25 14.57
N PRO A 99 9.30 6.80 13.54
CA PRO A 99 9.66 6.03 12.36
C PRO A 99 10.50 4.82 12.74
N LYS A 100 10.29 3.71 12.07
CA LYS A 100 11.18 2.56 12.17
C LYS A 100 12.45 2.83 11.36
N LYS A 101 13.59 2.28 11.83
CA LYS A 101 14.83 2.40 11.06
C LYS A 101 14.74 1.68 9.71
N MET A 102 13.95 0.61 9.64
CA MET A 102 13.81 -0.24 8.47
C MET A 102 12.39 -0.78 8.39
N VAL A 103 11.85 -0.80 7.19
CA VAL A 103 10.56 -1.42 6.86
C VAL A 103 10.81 -2.69 6.07
N LYS A 104 10.23 -3.80 6.51
CA LYS A 104 10.30 -5.09 5.82
C LYS A 104 8.99 -5.35 5.12
N VAL A 105 9.07 -5.58 3.81
CA VAL A 105 7.90 -5.82 2.97
C VAL A 105 8.14 -7.08 2.16
N LYS A 106 7.19 -8.01 2.16
CA LYS A 106 7.25 -9.19 1.33
C LYS A 106 6.71 -8.86 -0.05
N LEU A 107 7.57 -8.92 -1.07
CA LEU A 107 7.22 -8.53 -2.43
C LEU A 107 6.75 -9.72 -3.28
N LYS A 108 7.29 -10.90 -3.02
CA LYS A 108 6.92 -12.10 -3.79
C LYS A 108 6.85 -13.31 -2.89
N ASN A 109 5.76 -14.07 -3.01
CA ASN A 109 5.67 -15.42 -2.45
C ASN A 109 6.31 -16.38 -3.45
N SER A 110 7.34 -17.14 -3.06
CA SER A 110 7.88 -18.14 -3.96
C SER A 110 6.95 -19.35 -4.04
N LEU A 111 6.36 -19.52 -5.19
CA LEU A 111 5.86 -20.82 -5.63
C LEU A 111 6.91 -21.39 -6.60
N GLY A 112 8.04 -21.85 -6.07
CA GLY A 112 9.08 -22.47 -6.88
C GLY A 112 10.45 -21.82 -6.72
N ALA A 113 11.48 -22.69 -6.73
CA ALA A 113 12.87 -22.35 -6.49
C ALA A 113 13.47 -21.49 -7.62
N ASN A 114 13.15 -20.24 -7.68
CA ASN A 114 13.90 -19.30 -8.50
C ASN A 114 15.16 -18.87 -7.75
N LYS A 115 16.28 -19.36 -8.22
CA LYS A 115 17.61 -19.01 -7.73
C LYS A 115 17.98 -17.60 -8.18
N GLY A 116 17.50 -16.58 -7.47
CA GLY A 116 17.89 -15.21 -7.74
C GLY A 116 16.97 -14.20 -7.04
N VAL A 117 17.53 -13.07 -6.66
CA VAL A 117 16.78 -11.96 -6.05
C VAL A 117 16.31 -11.04 -7.18
N THR A 118 15.46 -11.57 -8.07
CA THR A 118 14.89 -10.80 -9.17
C THR A 118 13.38 -10.91 -9.16
N ILE A 119 12.74 -9.78 -9.38
CA ILE A 119 11.31 -9.70 -9.64
C ILE A 119 11.17 -9.50 -11.14
N SER A 120 10.55 -10.49 -11.81
CA SER A 120 10.23 -10.36 -13.23
C SER A 120 8.99 -9.51 -13.37
N ASP A 121 9.02 -8.50 -14.23
CA ASP A 121 7.91 -7.60 -14.51
C ASP A 121 7.38 -6.89 -13.24
N PRO A 122 8.22 -6.06 -12.59
CA PRO A 122 7.82 -5.32 -11.40
C PRO A 122 6.87 -4.17 -11.73
N ALA A 123 6.00 -3.81 -10.79
CA ALA A 123 5.27 -2.55 -10.86
C ALA A 123 6.23 -1.35 -10.83
N ASP A 124 5.82 -0.22 -11.39
CA ASP A 124 6.63 1.01 -11.36
C ASP A 124 6.86 1.50 -9.94
N PHE A 125 5.82 1.39 -9.10
CA PHE A 125 5.85 1.78 -7.69
C PHE A 125 5.27 0.70 -6.78
N TYR A 126 5.88 0.58 -5.61
CA TYR A 126 5.31 -0.15 -4.48
C TYR A 126 4.67 0.84 -3.51
N MET A 127 3.40 0.62 -3.22
CA MET A 127 2.63 1.39 -2.24
C MET A 127 2.56 0.60 -0.94
N ILE A 128 3.13 1.13 0.13
CA ILE A 128 3.20 0.48 1.44
C ILE A 128 2.21 1.15 2.37
N GLY A 129 1.13 0.46 2.65
CA GLY A 129 0.03 0.98 3.45
C GLY A 129 0.04 0.53 4.91
N GLN A 130 -0.37 1.43 5.78
CA GLN A 130 -0.66 1.23 7.19
C GLN A 130 -1.94 1.97 7.56
N GLN A 131 -2.40 1.83 8.83
CA GLN A 131 -3.64 2.44 9.34
C GLN A 131 -3.75 3.94 9.06
N ASP A 132 -2.68 4.66 9.32
CA ASP A 132 -2.64 6.12 9.29
C ASP A 132 -1.49 6.67 8.43
N ALA A 133 -0.94 5.84 7.55
CA ALA A 133 0.14 6.23 6.65
C ALA A 133 0.12 5.41 5.35
N ILE A 134 0.45 6.04 4.25
CA ILE A 134 0.84 5.39 2.99
C ILE A 134 2.15 6.00 2.53
N ALA A 135 3.10 5.15 2.21
CA ALA A 135 4.35 5.52 1.56
C ALA A 135 4.46 4.83 0.21
N ILE A 136 5.21 5.43 -0.70
CA ILE A 136 5.58 4.83 -1.97
C ILE A 136 7.09 4.76 -2.11
N ILE A 137 7.54 3.84 -2.95
CA ILE A 137 8.92 3.73 -3.41
C ILE A 137 8.91 3.18 -4.83
N SER A 138 9.75 3.74 -5.72
CA SER A 138 9.89 3.20 -7.06
C SER A 138 10.58 1.83 -7.02
N PHE A 139 10.34 0.98 -8.03
CA PHE A 139 11.03 -0.31 -8.11
C PHE A 139 12.55 -0.13 -8.13
N LYS A 140 13.06 0.86 -8.86
CA LYS A 140 14.50 1.13 -8.95
C LYS A 140 15.14 1.49 -7.61
N ASP A 141 14.38 2.19 -6.76
CA ASP A 141 14.85 2.54 -5.41
C ASP A 141 14.72 1.38 -4.43
N VAL A 142 13.81 0.43 -4.67
CA VAL A 142 13.64 -0.75 -3.81
C VAL A 142 14.62 -1.89 -4.18
N GLU A 143 15.01 -1.97 -5.44
CA GLU A 143 15.85 -3.06 -5.97
C GLU A 143 17.13 -3.31 -5.15
N PRO A 144 17.89 -2.29 -4.69
CA PRO A 144 19.09 -2.50 -3.88
C PRO A 144 18.81 -3.13 -2.51
N PHE A 145 17.58 -3.11 -2.03
CA PHE A 145 17.17 -3.62 -0.72
C PHE A 145 16.48 -4.98 -0.77
N LEU A 146 16.45 -5.63 -1.94
CA LEU A 146 15.87 -6.95 -2.12
C LEU A 146 16.70 -8.02 -1.43
N VAL A 147 16.03 -8.88 -0.68
CA VAL A 147 16.64 -10.00 0.05
C VAL A 147 15.86 -11.28 -0.24
N SER A 148 16.61 -12.33 -0.63
CA SER A 148 16.02 -13.67 -0.75
C SER A 148 15.75 -14.23 0.63
N VAL A 149 14.54 -14.74 0.84
CA VAL A 149 14.11 -15.43 2.07
C VAL A 149 13.61 -16.83 1.73
N ALA A 150 13.41 -17.66 2.73
CA ALA A 150 13.06 -19.08 2.52
C ALA A 150 11.79 -19.27 1.68
N ASP A 151 10.85 -18.33 1.77
CA ASP A 151 9.54 -18.40 1.12
C ASP A 151 9.28 -17.20 0.17
N GLY A 152 10.33 -16.59 -0.40
CA GLY A 152 10.16 -15.55 -1.42
C GLY A 152 11.23 -14.47 -1.44
N ILE A 153 10.80 -13.27 -1.80
CA ILE A 153 11.63 -12.06 -1.85
C ILE A 153 11.02 -11.02 -0.91
N GLU A 154 11.84 -10.50 -0.01
CA GLU A 154 11.52 -9.34 0.82
C GLU A 154 12.33 -8.13 0.38
N ALA A 155 11.79 -6.93 0.59
CA ALA A 155 12.56 -5.70 0.58
C ALA A 155 12.78 -5.23 2.03
N HIS A 156 14.03 -4.95 2.38
CA HIS A 156 14.42 -4.38 3.66
C HIS A 156 14.77 -2.91 3.46
N ILE A 157 13.76 -2.05 3.45
CA ILE A 157 13.85 -0.66 3.00
C ILE A 157 14.19 0.24 4.19
N PRO A 158 15.30 1.02 4.16
CA PRO A 158 15.52 2.08 5.13
C PRO A 158 14.38 3.09 5.08
N PHE A 159 13.93 3.56 6.25
CA PHE A 159 12.77 4.45 6.34
C PHE A 159 12.95 5.76 5.55
N GLU A 160 14.15 6.28 5.50
CA GLU A 160 14.52 7.49 4.75
C GLU A 160 14.39 7.37 3.23
N ASN A 161 14.27 6.15 2.71
CA ASN A 161 14.06 5.89 1.28
C ASN A 161 12.58 5.86 0.90
N LEU A 162 11.67 5.94 1.88
CA LEU A 162 10.24 5.97 1.64
C LEU A 162 9.75 7.40 1.43
N THR A 163 8.94 7.60 0.42
CA THR A 163 8.24 8.87 0.17
C THR A 163 6.79 8.74 0.60
N PHE A 164 6.32 9.65 1.47
CA PHE A 164 4.98 9.55 2.03
C PHE A 164 3.94 10.24 1.16
N VAL A 165 2.86 9.52 0.84
CA VAL A 165 1.61 10.05 0.31
C VAL A 165 0.87 10.79 1.43
N PHE A 166 0.83 10.18 2.62
CA PHE A 166 0.46 10.83 3.87
C PHE A 166 1.06 10.07 5.06
N ASN A 167 1.13 10.73 6.20
CA ASN A 167 1.70 10.22 7.45
C ASN A 167 0.76 10.45 8.63
N PRO A 168 1.06 9.92 9.83
CA PRO A 168 0.15 10.04 10.99
C PRO A 168 -0.22 11.46 11.42
N THR A 169 0.58 12.47 11.05
CA THR A 169 0.29 13.87 11.40
C THR A 169 -0.77 14.48 10.49
N ASP A 170 -1.01 13.89 9.32
CA ASP A 170 -1.98 14.39 8.35
C ASP A 170 -3.42 14.00 8.71
N ILE A 171 -3.58 13.03 9.64
CA ILE A 171 -4.89 12.48 10.00
C ILE A 171 -5.03 12.38 11.51
N THR A 172 -6.14 12.95 12.03
CA THR A 172 -6.60 12.69 13.37
C THR A 172 -7.82 11.77 13.31
N VAL A 173 -7.63 10.49 13.64
CA VAL A 173 -8.73 9.54 13.78
C VAL A 173 -9.29 9.66 15.18
N THR A 174 -10.47 10.24 15.31
CA THR A 174 -11.08 10.58 16.62
C THR A 174 -11.90 9.43 17.22
N LYS A 175 -12.25 8.40 16.46
CA LYS A 175 -13.08 7.29 16.94
C LYS A 175 -12.88 6.04 16.10
N THR A 176 -12.61 4.92 16.77
CA THR A 176 -12.69 3.59 16.15
C THR A 176 -14.15 3.18 16.06
N VAL A 177 -14.60 2.87 14.86
CA VAL A 177 -15.92 2.29 14.62
C VAL A 177 -15.71 0.80 14.41
N THR A 178 -16.22 -0.01 15.32
CA THR A 178 -16.21 -1.47 15.16
C THR A 178 -17.30 -1.83 14.15
N LEU A 179 -16.89 -2.23 12.96
CA LEU A 179 -17.80 -2.74 11.92
C LEU A 179 -17.65 -4.26 11.83
N ASP A 180 -18.76 -4.95 11.58
CA ASP A 180 -18.69 -6.37 11.21
C ASP A 180 -18.01 -6.49 9.83
N TYR A 181 -17.07 -7.42 9.73
CA TYR A 181 -16.33 -7.69 8.49
C TYR A 181 -17.24 -7.91 7.28
N LYS A 182 -18.34 -8.65 7.46
CA LYS A 182 -19.33 -8.88 6.38
C LYS A 182 -19.99 -7.58 5.92
N GLN A 183 -20.27 -6.67 6.86
CA GLN A 183 -20.86 -5.36 6.55
C GLN A 183 -19.86 -4.48 5.81
N ILE A 184 -18.59 -4.49 6.22
CA ILE A 184 -17.50 -3.75 5.53
C ILE A 184 -17.37 -4.23 4.09
N LYS A 185 -17.29 -5.55 3.88
CA LYS A 185 -17.16 -6.15 2.55
C LYS A 185 -18.36 -5.83 1.67
N ALA A 186 -19.57 -5.95 2.21
CA ALA A 186 -20.80 -5.63 1.48
C ALA A 186 -20.87 -4.14 1.12
N GLU A 187 -20.46 -3.25 2.02
CA GLU A 187 -20.46 -1.81 1.76
C GLU A 187 -19.37 -1.41 0.75
N ALA A 188 -18.18 -1.99 0.82
CA ALA A 188 -17.14 -1.78 -0.17
C ALA A 188 -17.58 -2.25 -1.56
N GLN A 189 -18.16 -3.44 -1.66
CA GLN A 189 -18.71 -3.95 -2.92
C GLN A 189 -19.86 -3.08 -3.47
N ARG A 190 -20.74 -2.60 -2.60
CA ARG A 190 -21.83 -1.70 -3.01
C ARG A 190 -21.28 -0.40 -3.59
N LYS A 191 -20.30 0.22 -2.93
CA LYS A 191 -19.66 1.46 -3.41
C LYS A 191 -18.90 1.26 -4.72
N LEU A 192 -18.25 0.11 -4.90
CA LEU A 192 -17.62 -0.25 -6.17
C LEU A 192 -18.65 -0.34 -7.30
N ILE A 193 -19.79 -1.00 -7.05
CA ILE A 193 -20.88 -1.12 -8.03
C ILE A 193 -21.46 0.28 -8.35
N GLU A 194 -21.71 1.10 -7.34
CA GLU A 194 -22.20 2.46 -7.53
C GLU A 194 -21.23 3.33 -8.34
N ALA A 195 -19.91 3.21 -8.09
CA ALA A 195 -18.88 3.95 -8.84
C ALA A 195 -18.73 3.48 -10.30
N VAL A 196 -19.04 2.21 -10.59
CA VAL A 196 -19.01 1.67 -11.96
C VAL A 196 -20.24 2.07 -12.76
N LEU A 197 -21.38 2.33 -12.08
CA LEU A 197 -22.66 2.66 -12.72
C LEU A 197 -22.89 4.18 -12.84
N SER A 198 -22.03 5.00 -12.24
CA SER A 198 -22.05 6.48 -12.31
C SER A 198 -21.15 7.02 -13.40
#